data_b6b88fa414dedf6994c4d2009a8e8f6d
#
_entry.id   b6b88fa414dedf6994c4d2009a8e8f6d
#
_cell.length_a   1.000
_cell.length_b   1.000
_cell.length_c   1.000
_cell.angle_alpha   90.00
_cell.angle_beta   90.00
_cell.angle_gamma   90.00
#
_symmetry.space_group_name_H-M   'P 1'
#
loop_
_entity.id
_entity.type
_entity.pdbx_description
1 polymer ?
#
loop_
_entity_poly.entity_id
_entity_poly.type
_entity_poly.pdbx_seq_one_letter_code
_entity_poly.pdbx_strand_id
1 'polypeptide(L)'
;MKMKYDHKAIEPKWQEKWEETGVFHAENGSDKPKYYALIEFPYPSGQGLHVGHPRPYTALDVVARKRRMQGYNVLYPIGWDAFGLPTENYAIKNHVHPAEVTKQNIARFKKQIQSLGISFDWSREISTTDPAYYKWTQWIFLQLFKAGLAYKKEMNVNWCTSCKCVLANEEVVNGVCERCGSEVVHKVKSQWMLKITEYAQRLIDDLDLVDYPERVKTQQKNWIGRSTGAEVDFDTTAGDKLTVYTTRPDTLYGATYMVVSPEHPYLEKWADKLQNLEEIKAYQEQAARKSDFERTEVAKEKTGVKLQGVSAINPLTGREIPIFISDYVLVSYGTGAIMAVPAHDTRDWEFAKKFGLPIIEVVKGGDVEKEAFTDCETGIMVNSGILDGLTVEEAKKRITQYLEEKGIGHAKVNYKLRDWVFSRQRYWGEPIPVVYCEKCGWVPLPESELPLQLPEVESYEPTDNGESPLAHMTDWVNTTCPHCGGPAKRETDTMPQWA
;
A
#
# COMPACT_ATOMS: atom_id res chain seq x y z
N MET A 1 -16.41 61.65 0.72
CA MET A 1 -15.27 60.76 0.39
C MET A 1 -15.68 59.33 0.70
N LYS A 2 -15.66 58.42 -0.26
CA LYS A 2 -15.78 57.00 0.03
C LYS A 2 -14.48 56.61 0.73
N MET A 3 -14.53 56.22 2.02
CA MET A 3 -13.38 55.65 2.71
C MET A 3 -12.96 54.38 1.99
N LYS A 4 -11.76 54.37 1.46
CA LYS A 4 -11.18 53.17 0.85
C LYS A 4 -10.78 52.20 1.96
N TYR A 5 -11.19 50.97 1.91
CA TYR A 5 -10.76 49.95 2.86
C TYR A 5 -9.24 49.79 2.81
N ASP A 6 -8.59 50.10 3.91
CA ASP A 6 -7.14 49.94 4.06
C ASP A 6 -6.84 48.61 4.76
N HIS A 7 -6.70 47.56 3.96
CA HIS A 7 -6.43 46.21 4.45
C HIS A 7 -5.10 46.10 5.20
N LYS A 8 -4.08 46.89 4.82
CA LYS A 8 -2.76 46.87 5.45
C LYS A 8 -2.76 47.39 6.87
N ALA A 9 -3.68 48.33 7.20
CA ALA A 9 -3.83 48.85 8.53
C ALA A 9 -4.85 48.03 9.37
N ILE A 10 -5.92 47.57 8.74
CA ILE A 10 -7.05 46.98 9.46
C ILE A 10 -6.82 45.50 9.76
N GLU A 11 -6.34 44.72 8.79
CA GLU A 11 -6.22 43.25 8.93
C GLU A 11 -5.18 42.87 10.00
N PRO A 12 -3.94 43.38 10.02
CA PRO A 12 -2.98 43.03 11.06
C PRO A 12 -3.46 43.37 12.48
N LYS A 13 -4.13 44.55 12.63
CA LYS A 13 -4.71 44.94 13.92
C LYS A 13 -5.71 43.92 14.47
N TRP A 14 -6.57 43.37 13.61
CA TRP A 14 -7.54 42.37 14.05
C TRP A 14 -6.94 41.01 14.28
N GLN A 15 -5.96 40.60 13.46
CA GLN A 15 -5.23 39.33 13.61
C GLN A 15 -4.50 39.31 14.97
N GLU A 16 -3.76 40.39 15.31
CA GLU A 16 -3.11 40.55 16.61
C GLU A 16 -4.13 40.46 17.75
N LYS A 17 -5.23 41.21 17.66
CA LYS A 17 -6.27 41.19 18.68
C LYS A 17 -6.91 39.81 18.88
N TRP A 18 -7.11 39.04 17.84
CA TRP A 18 -7.65 37.69 17.95
C TRP A 18 -6.68 36.74 18.66
N GLU A 19 -5.38 36.86 18.40
CA GLU A 19 -4.36 36.08 19.10
C GLU A 19 -4.27 36.46 20.58
N GLU A 20 -4.18 37.75 20.89
CA GLU A 20 -4.11 38.25 22.27
C GLU A 20 -5.32 37.85 23.12
N THR A 21 -6.51 37.83 22.54
CA THR A 21 -7.74 37.50 23.26
C THR A 21 -8.05 36.01 23.30
N GLY A 22 -7.33 35.20 22.52
CA GLY A 22 -7.59 33.77 22.41
C GLY A 22 -9.01 33.41 21.93
N VAL A 23 -9.64 34.30 21.15
CA VAL A 23 -11.06 34.18 20.76
C VAL A 23 -11.40 32.91 20.00
N PHE A 24 -10.40 32.24 19.42
CA PHE A 24 -10.55 30.99 18.66
C PHE A 24 -10.17 29.74 19.46
N HIS A 25 -9.75 29.90 20.73
CA HIS A 25 -9.38 28.75 21.56
C HIS A 25 -10.59 27.89 21.92
N ALA A 26 -10.41 26.58 21.79
CA ALA A 26 -11.37 25.59 22.27
C ALA A 26 -11.07 25.24 23.74
N GLU A 27 -12.10 25.27 24.59
CA GLU A 27 -12.00 24.97 26.02
C GLU A 27 -12.15 23.46 26.28
N ASN A 28 -11.25 22.88 27.06
CA ASN A 28 -11.40 21.53 27.56
C ASN A 28 -12.50 21.48 28.64
N GLY A 29 -13.35 20.45 28.56
CA GLY A 29 -14.41 20.24 29.57
C GLY A 29 -15.56 21.26 29.51
N SER A 30 -15.67 22.05 28.42
CA SER A 30 -16.75 23.02 28.24
C SER A 30 -18.11 22.35 28.12
N ASP A 31 -19.18 22.94 28.73
CA ASP A 31 -20.56 22.50 28.60
C ASP A 31 -21.22 22.92 27.27
N LYS A 32 -20.56 23.76 26.48
CA LYS A 32 -21.04 24.16 25.16
C LYS A 32 -21.09 22.98 24.21
N PRO A 33 -22.04 22.95 23.24
CA PRO A 33 -22.03 21.94 22.18
C PRO A 33 -20.69 21.93 21.47
N LYS A 34 -20.12 20.73 21.28
CA LYS A 34 -18.81 20.54 20.62
C LYS A 34 -18.95 20.56 19.11
N TYR A 35 -18.01 21.21 18.44
CA TYR A 35 -17.86 21.13 17.00
C TYR A 35 -16.39 20.96 16.65
N TYR A 36 -16.04 19.85 16.01
CA TYR A 36 -14.68 19.60 15.51
C TYR A 36 -14.62 19.91 14.02
N ALA A 37 -13.92 20.99 13.68
CA ALA A 37 -13.65 21.38 12.30
C ALA A 37 -12.29 20.77 11.90
N LEU A 38 -12.32 19.59 11.28
CA LEU A 38 -11.12 18.87 10.87
C LEU A 38 -10.71 19.30 9.47
N ILE A 39 -9.45 19.72 9.35
CA ILE A 39 -8.78 20.03 8.08
C ILE A 39 -7.45 19.30 8.02
N GLU A 40 -7.05 18.91 6.82
CA GLU A 40 -5.73 18.39 6.54
C GLU A 40 -4.67 19.46 6.79
N PHE A 41 -3.66 19.17 7.62
CA PHE A 41 -2.57 20.09 7.86
C PHE A 41 -1.48 19.98 6.78
N PRO A 42 -0.79 21.09 6.45
CA PRO A 42 0.09 21.14 5.30
C PRO A 42 1.42 20.46 5.56
N TYR A 43 2.03 19.99 4.48
CA TYR A 43 3.41 19.52 4.44
C TYR A 43 4.35 20.70 4.11
N PRO A 44 5.19 21.19 5.04
CA PRO A 44 5.99 22.40 4.86
C PRO A 44 7.28 22.14 4.08
N SER A 45 7.20 21.46 2.92
CA SER A 45 8.36 21.10 2.10
C SER A 45 8.82 22.17 1.10
N GLY A 46 7.99 23.16 0.84
CA GLY A 46 8.23 24.18 -0.18
C GLY A 46 8.47 25.57 0.40
N GLN A 47 8.61 26.55 -0.51
CA GLN A 47 8.86 27.95 -0.12
C GLN A 47 7.61 28.71 0.38
N GLY A 48 6.53 28.03 0.66
CA GLY A 48 5.29 28.60 1.16
C GLY A 48 4.04 27.91 0.61
N LEU A 49 2.87 28.43 0.99
CA LEU A 49 1.59 27.92 0.56
C LEU A 49 1.39 28.09 -0.96
N HIS A 50 0.80 27.12 -1.61
CA HIS A 50 0.24 27.28 -2.95
C HIS A 50 -1.27 27.54 -2.86
N VAL A 51 -1.90 27.98 -3.95
CA VAL A 51 -3.32 28.37 -3.99
C VAL A 51 -4.30 27.26 -3.59
N GLY A 52 -3.88 25.99 -3.61
CA GLY A 52 -4.66 24.86 -3.14
C GLY A 52 -4.91 24.85 -1.64
N HIS A 53 -3.99 25.38 -0.82
CA HIS A 53 -4.13 25.41 0.65
C HIS A 53 -5.26 26.36 1.13
N PRO A 54 -5.30 27.66 0.72
CA PRO A 54 -6.32 28.57 1.19
C PRO A 54 -7.76 28.14 0.90
N ARG A 55 -7.99 27.40 -0.19
CA ARG A 55 -9.33 27.02 -0.62
C ARG A 55 -10.08 26.19 0.44
N PRO A 56 -9.61 25.02 0.87
CA PRO A 56 -10.27 24.23 1.91
C PRO A 56 -10.23 24.93 3.26
N TYR A 57 -9.12 25.62 3.60
CA TYR A 57 -8.98 26.32 4.88
C TYR A 57 -10.05 27.41 5.03
N THR A 58 -10.22 28.26 4.01
CA THR A 58 -11.25 29.31 4.03
C THR A 58 -12.66 28.73 4.06
N ALA A 59 -12.94 27.67 3.29
CA ALA A 59 -14.24 27.05 3.28
C ALA A 59 -14.65 26.53 4.66
N LEU A 60 -13.73 25.84 5.35
CA LEU A 60 -13.99 25.34 6.69
C LEU A 60 -13.97 26.43 7.75
N ASP A 61 -13.18 27.50 7.57
CA ASP A 61 -13.18 28.68 8.44
C ASP A 61 -14.55 29.38 8.51
N VAL A 62 -15.24 29.49 7.38
CA VAL A 62 -16.62 30.00 7.32
C VAL A 62 -17.54 29.19 8.24
N VAL A 63 -17.42 27.85 8.19
CA VAL A 63 -18.22 26.96 9.04
C VAL A 63 -17.81 27.09 10.50
N ALA A 64 -16.51 27.12 10.80
CA ALA A 64 -15.99 27.26 12.16
C ALA A 64 -16.47 28.56 12.81
N ARG A 65 -16.38 29.70 12.10
CA ARG A 65 -16.86 31.00 12.59
C ARG A 65 -18.38 30.99 12.80
N LYS A 66 -19.16 30.44 11.86
CA LYS A 66 -20.61 30.28 12.02
C LYS A 66 -20.96 29.48 13.28
N ARG A 67 -20.28 28.38 13.53
CA ARG A 67 -20.53 27.54 14.70
C ARG A 67 -20.18 28.26 16.02
N ARG A 68 -19.08 29.01 16.06
CA ARG A 68 -18.74 29.87 17.23
C ARG A 68 -19.84 30.92 17.49
N MET A 69 -20.34 31.58 16.44
CA MET A 69 -21.45 32.55 16.55
C MET A 69 -22.74 31.87 17.05
N GLN A 70 -22.94 30.60 16.80
CA GLN A 70 -24.06 29.80 17.29
C GLN A 70 -23.85 29.26 18.72
N GLY A 71 -22.74 29.60 19.39
CA GLY A 71 -22.46 29.19 20.76
C GLY A 71 -21.75 27.85 20.92
N TYR A 72 -21.26 27.25 19.85
CA TYR A 72 -20.47 26.02 19.93
C TYR A 72 -19.06 26.25 20.46
N ASN A 73 -18.54 25.28 21.19
CA ASN A 73 -17.11 25.15 21.47
C ASN A 73 -16.44 24.49 20.24
N VAL A 74 -15.75 25.30 19.43
CA VAL A 74 -15.23 24.85 18.14
C VAL A 74 -13.73 24.58 18.26
N LEU A 75 -13.33 23.31 18.05
CA LEU A 75 -11.95 22.93 17.85
C LEU A 75 -11.62 22.96 16.34
N TYR A 76 -10.81 23.94 15.94
CA TYR A 76 -10.27 24.07 14.58
C TYR A 76 -8.75 24.14 14.66
N PRO A 77 -8.08 22.96 14.77
CA PRO A 77 -6.64 22.90 14.97
C PRO A 77 -5.89 22.97 13.65
N ILE A 78 -4.59 23.25 13.74
CA ILE A 78 -3.63 23.17 12.65
C ILE A 78 -2.35 22.52 13.14
N GLY A 79 -1.54 22.01 12.24
CA GLY A 79 -0.24 21.42 12.52
C GLY A 79 0.60 21.31 11.26
N TRP A 80 1.71 20.55 11.38
CA TRP A 80 2.71 20.41 10.34
C TRP A 80 3.07 18.95 10.18
N ASP A 81 2.79 18.40 8.99
CA ASP A 81 3.35 17.12 8.57
C ASP A 81 4.78 17.40 8.08
N ALA A 82 5.76 17.19 8.95
CA ALA A 82 7.06 17.82 8.77
C ALA A 82 8.22 16.84 8.58
N PHE A 83 8.04 15.56 8.83
CA PHE A 83 8.99 14.52 8.45
C PHE A 83 8.91 14.20 6.95
N GLY A 84 9.84 13.43 6.41
CA GLY A 84 9.75 12.82 5.09
C GLY A 84 10.81 13.23 4.09
N LEU A 85 10.83 12.48 3.01
CA LEU A 85 11.83 12.56 1.95
C LEU A 85 11.94 13.93 1.23
N PRO A 86 10.86 14.66 0.92
CA PRO A 86 10.99 15.93 0.23
C PRO A 86 11.83 16.96 1.00
N THR A 87 11.62 17.08 2.30
CA THR A 87 12.40 17.97 3.15
C THR A 87 13.84 17.50 3.27
N GLU A 88 14.06 16.20 3.46
CA GLU A 88 15.40 15.62 3.54
C GLU A 88 16.18 15.78 2.23
N ASN A 89 15.57 15.49 1.08
CA ASN A 89 16.20 15.66 -0.23
C ASN A 89 16.56 17.14 -0.51
N TYR A 90 15.69 18.07 -0.12
CA TYR A 90 15.99 19.50 -0.21
C TYR A 90 17.17 19.88 0.70
N ALA A 91 17.20 19.37 1.91
CA ALA A 91 18.23 19.63 2.90
C ALA A 91 19.61 19.09 2.42
N ILE A 92 19.66 17.87 1.90
CA ILE A 92 20.88 17.28 1.29
C ILE A 92 21.37 18.15 0.14
N LYS A 93 20.49 18.50 -0.81
CA LYS A 93 20.85 19.32 -1.96
C LYS A 93 21.44 20.69 -1.59
N ASN A 94 20.99 21.27 -0.48
CA ASN A 94 21.41 22.60 -0.03
C ASN A 94 22.43 22.57 1.11
N HIS A 95 22.92 21.40 1.51
CA HIS A 95 23.89 21.20 2.59
C HIS A 95 23.45 21.84 3.92
N VAL A 96 22.19 21.66 4.30
CA VAL A 96 21.59 22.17 5.56
C VAL A 96 20.92 21.04 6.31
N HIS A 97 20.79 21.17 7.61
CA HIS A 97 20.11 20.13 8.40
C HIS A 97 18.59 20.19 8.17
N PRO A 98 17.88 19.04 8.01
CA PRO A 98 16.45 19.01 7.71
C PRO A 98 15.59 19.66 8.80
N ALA A 99 15.99 19.60 10.07
CA ALA A 99 15.30 20.28 11.16
C ALA A 99 15.27 21.82 10.98
N GLU A 100 16.37 22.41 10.52
CA GLU A 100 16.43 23.85 10.27
C GLU A 100 15.55 24.28 9.09
N VAL A 101 15.58 23.49 8.01
CA VAL A 101 14.68 23.72 6.86
C VAL A 101 13.22 23.63 7.30
N THR A 102 12.86 22.59 8.05
CA THR A 102 11.52 22.38 8.59
C THR A 102 11.08 23.58 9.42
N LYS A 103 11.91 24.03 10.37
CA LYS A 103 11.61 25.17 11.23
C LYS A 103 11.37 26.47 10.44
N GLN A 104 12.22 26.75 9.45
CA GLN A 104 12.08 27.93 8.59
C GLN A 104 10.81 27.87 7.74
N ASN A 105 10.51 26.72 7.17
CA ASN A 105 9.31 26.53 6.36
C ASN A 105 8.04 26.65 7.21
N ILE A 106 7.99 26.01 8.37
CA ILE A 106 6.86 26.13 9.32
C ILE A 106 6.62 27.61 9.66
N ALA A 107 7.67 28.35 10.02
CA ALA A 107 7.53 29.77 10.36
C ALA A 107 6.94 30.58 9.19
N ARG A 108 7.35 30.30 7.95
CA ARG A 108 6.83 30.95 6.75
C ARG A 108 5.37 30.58 6.48
N PHE A 109 5.03 29.28 6.52
CA PHE A 109 3.67 28.80 6.33
C PHE A 109 2.72 29.38 7.37
N LYS A 110 3.12 29.37 8.65
CA LYS A 110 2.36 29.96 9.75
C LYS A 110 2.04 31.45 9.50
N LYS A 111 3.06 32.22 9.13
CA LYS A 111 2.89 33.66 8.83
C LYS A 111 1.92 33.86 7.65
N GLN A 112 1.99 33.04 6.63
CA GLN A 112 1.08 33.10 5.47
C GLN A 112 -0.36 32.75 5.86
N ILE A 113 -0.57 31.68 6.64
CA ILE A 113 -1.90 31.28 7.13
C ILE A 113 -2.49 32.37 8.03
N GLN A 114 -1.70 32.91 8.94
CA GLN A 114 -2.12 34.02 9.83
C GLN A 114 -2.54 35.24 9.02
N SER A 115 -1.80 35.58 7.94
CA SER A 115 -2.15 36.72 7.08
C SER A 115 -3.47 36.57 6.33
N LEU A 116 -3.95 35.31 6.14
CA LEU A 116 -5.29 35.03 5.61
C LEU A 116 -6.40 35.22 6.65
N GLY A 117 -6.06 35.40 7.92
CA GLY A 117 -7.01 35.59 9.01
C GLY A 117 -7.85 34.34 9.32
N ILE A 118 -7.38 33.17 9.02
CA ILE A 118 -8.06 31.89 9.32
C ILE A 118 -8.15 31.70 10.84
N SER A 119 -9.31 31.29 11.34
CA SER A 119 -9.62 31.18 12.77
C SER A 119 -9.14 29.85 13.39
N PHE A 120 -7.90 29.43 13.09
CA PHE A 120 -7.29 28.29 13.73
C PHE A 120 -7.06 28.52 15.23
N ASP A 121 -7.16 27.45 16.00
CA ASP A 121 -6.73 27.43 17.39
C ASP A 121 -5.23 27.13 17.47
N TRP A 122 -4.42 28.19 17.43
CA TRP A 122 -2.95 28.09 17.48
C TRP A 122 -2.43 27.50 18.80
N SER A 123 -3.23 27.50 19.88
CA SER A 123 -2.86 26.80 21.12
C SER A 123 -2.81 25.28 20.99
N ARG A 124 -3.37 24.75 19.90
CA ARG A 124 -3.40 23.33 19.54
C ARG A 124 -2.47 22.99 18.37
N GLU A 125 -1.56 23.91 18.03
CA GLU A 125 -0.55 23.68 17.00
C GLU A 125 0.34 22.49 17.37
N ILE A 126 0.57 21.60 16.41
CA ILE A 126 1.43 20.42 16.55
C ILE A 126 2.42 20.35 15.38
N SER A 127 3.52 19.63 15.58
CA SER A 127 4.42 19.22 14.51
C SER A 127 4.74 17.73 14.66
N THR A 128 4.68 16.98 13.56
CA THR A 128 5.04 15.57 13.58
C THR A 128 6.53 15.32 13.89
N THR A 129 7.37 16.37 13.78
CA THR A 129 8.79 16.32 14.14
C THR A 129 9.07 16.63 15.60
N ASP A 130 8.05 17.05 16.37
CA ASP A 130 8.22 17.28 17.81
C ASP A 130 8.28 15.96 18.57
N PRO A 131 9.37 15.68 19.33
CA PRO A 131 9.46 14.47 20.14
C PRO A 131 8.29 14.28 21.11
N ALA A 132 7.73 15.38 21.65
CA ALA A 132 6.55 15.32 22.51
C ALA A 132 5.30 14.84 21.77
N TYR A 133 5.23 15.02 20.45
CA TYR A 133 4.15 14.54 19.61
C TYR A 133 4.44 13.12 19.07
N TYR A 134 5.57 12.89 18.40
CA TYR A 134 5.83 11.60 17.74
C TYR A 134 6.06 10.44 18.70
N LYS A 135 6.29 10.69 20.00
CA LYS A 135 6.25 9.61 21.00
C LYS A 135 4.95 8.80 20.96
N TRP A 136 3.85 9.42 20.53
CA TRP A 136 2.56 8.75 20.41
C TRP A 136 2.50 7.87 19.15
N THR A 137 3.11 8.29 18.05
CA THR A 137 3.31 7.43 16.87
C THR A 137 4.15 6.20 17.25
N GLN A 138 5.24 6.41 17.99
CA GLN A 138 6.08 5.32 18.50
C GLN A 138 5.29 4.40 19.45
N TRP A 139 4.47 4.97 20.33
CA TRP A 139 3.62 4.18 21.22
C TRP A 139 2.60 3.36 20.44
N ILE A 140 1.96 3.92 19.42
CA ILE A 140 1.03 3.19 18.53
C ILE A 140 1.78 2.05 17.85
N PHE A 141 2.97 2.29 17.31
CA PHE A 141 3.80 1.23 16.74
C PHE A 141 4.05 0.10 17.74
N LEU A 142 4.40 0.42 18.99
CA LEU A 142 4.60 -0.59 20.03
C LEU A 142 3.33 -1.41 20.32
N GLN A 143 2.15 -0.79 20.31
CA GLN A 143 0.89 -1.52 20.49
C GLN A 143 0.64 -2.47 19.29
N LEU A 144 0.86 -1.99 18.07
CA LEU A 144 0.74 -2.83 16.86
C LEU A 144 1.75 -3.98 16.86
N PHE A 145 2.98 -3.72 17.30
CA PHE A 145 4.01 -4.75 17.44
C PHE A 145 3.62 -5.82 18.48
N LYS A 146 3.17 -5.41 19.67
CA LYS A 146 2.68 -6.30 20.73
C LYS A 146 1.50 -7.15 20.28
N ALA A 147 0.63 -6.59 19.43
CA ALA A 147 -0.51 -7.28 18.84
C ALA A 147 -0.15 -8.19 17.65
N GLY A 148 1.12 -8.25 17.23
CA GLY A 148 1.57 -8.99 16.06
C GLY A 148 1.12 -8.41 14.71
N LEU A 149 0.70 -7.13 14.72
CA LEU A 149 0.26 -6.39 13.53
C LEU A 149 1.40 -5.63 12.85
N ALA A 150 2.47 -5.30 13.57
CA ALA A 150 3.72 -4.80 12.99
C ALA A 150 4.76 -5.92 12.98
N TYR A 151 5.36 -6.17 11.82
CA TYR A 151 6.33 -7.24 11.63
C TYR A 151 7.38 -6.86 10.60
N LYS A 152 8.55 -7.51 10.66
CA LYS A 152 9.63 -7.33 9.69
C LYS A 152 9.77 -8.57 8.82
N LYS A 153 9.86 -8.37 7.50
CA LYS A 153 9.95 -9.45 6.51
C LYS A 153 10.85 -9.06 5.35
N GLU A 154 11.63 -10.02 4.85
CA GLU A 154 12.30 -9.88 3.56
C GLU A 154 11.29 -10.02 2.42
N MET A 155 11.33 -9.09 1.49
CA MET A 155 10.45 -9.06 0.34
C MET A 155 11.06 -8.29 -0.83
N ASN A 156 10.56 -8.56 -2.03
CA ASN A 156 10.83 -7.69 -3.16
C ASN A 156 10.16 -6.34 -2.94
N VAL A 157 10.97 -5.29 -3.01
CA VAL A 157 10.51 -3.90 -2.84
C VAL A 157 10.86 -3.07 -4.05
N ASN A 158 10.08 -2.03 -4.30
CA ASN A 158 10.41 -1.00 -5.25
C ASN A 158 11.54 -0.13 -4.68
N TRP A 159 12.64 -0.02 -5.40
CA TRP A 159 13.81 0.73 -5.01
C TRP A 159 14.07 1.88 -5.98
N CYS A 160 14.05 3.11 -5.47
CA CYS A 160 14.44 4.28 -6.27
C CYS A 160 15.96 4.40 -6.30
N THR A 161 16.54 4.39 -7.51
CA THR A 161 17.99 4.45 -7.71
C THR A 161 18.59 5.80 -7.33
N SER A 162 17.82 6.88 -7.44
CA SER A 162 18.25 8.25 -7.11
C SER A 162 17.97 8.62 -5.65
N CYS A 163 16.75 8.35 -5.16
CA CYS A 163 16.41 8.60 -3.75
C CYS A 163 17.09 7.60 -2.80
N LYS A 164 17.60 6.48 -3.31
CA LYS A 164 18.29 5.42 -2.55
C LYS A 164 17.45 4.91 -1.37
N CYS A 165 16.17 4.69 -1.62
CA CYS A 165 15.22 4.19 -0.61
C CYS A 165 14.15 3.31 -1.22
N VAL A 166 13.50 2.54 -0.36
CA VAL A 166 12.31 1.76 -0.70
C VAL A 166 11.12 2.70 -0.94
N LEU A 167 10.29 2.35 -1.92
CA LEU A 167 9.04 3.03 -2.23
C LEU A 167 7.85 2.11 -1.99
N ALA A 168 6.76 2.65 -1.52
CA ALA A 168 5.46 1.98 -1.57
C ALA A 168 4.98 1.85 -3.03
N ASN A 169 4.02 0.96 -3.29
CA ASN A 169 3.52 0.78 -4.66
C ASN A 169 2.88 2.07 -5.21
N GLU A 170 2.26 2.86 -4.35
CA GLU A 170 1.61 4.14 -4.66
C GLU A 170 2.61 5.24 -5.03
N GLU A 171 3.88 5.10 -4.65
CA GLU A 171 4.97 6.04 -4.95
C GLU A 171 5.68 5.74 -6.28
N VAL A 172 5.23 4.71 -7.01
CA VAL A 172 5.76 4.33 -8.32
C VAL A 172 4.72 4.60 -9.40
N VAL A 173 5.03 5.51 -10.31
CA VAL A 173 4.14 5.92 -11.41
C VAL A 173 4.84 5.64 -12.73
N ASN A 174 4.27 4.76 -13.56
CA ASN A 174 4.84 4.37 -14.85
C ASN A 174 6.31 3.87 -14.77
N GLY A 175 6.63 3.09 -13.72
CA GLY A 175 7.98 2.52 -13.54
C GLY A 175 9.02 3.50 -13.00
N VAL A 176 8.63 4.75 -12.68
CA VAL A 176 9.52 5.75 -12.12
C VAL A 176 9.06 6.23 -10.75
N CYS A 177 9.98 6.75 -9.98
CA CYS A 177 9.69 7.36 -8.69
C CYS A 177 8.86 8.63 -8.87
N GLU A 178 7.68 8.71 -8.26
CA GLU A 178 6.78 9.87 -8.32
C GLU A 178 7.47 11.17 -7.91
N ARG A 179 8.45 11.09 -6.99
CA ARG A 179 9.11 12.25 -6.39
C ARG A 179 10.28 12.81 -7.19
N CYS A 180 11.10 11.93 -7.77
CA CYS A 180 12.32 12.36 -8.47
C CYS A 180 12.36 12.00 -9.96
N GLY A 181 11.40 11.22 -10.46
CA GLY A 181 11.31 10.77 -11.86
C GLY A 181 12.35 9.73 -12.26
N SER A 182 13.17 9.23 -11.33
CA SER A 182 14.22 8.26 -11.64
C SER A 182 13.65 6.84 -11.73
N GLU A 183 14.34 5.98 -12.46
CA GLU A 183 14.00 4.56 -12.60
C GLU A 183 13.89 3.85 -11.26
N VAL A 184 12.86 3.02 -11.14
CA VAL A 184 12.62 2.15 -10.00
C VAL A 184 12.98 0.72 -10.39
N VAL A 185 13.80 0.08 -9.55
CA VAL A 185 14.20 -1.32 -9.71
C VAL A 185 13.69 -2.16 -8.55
N HIS A 186 13.57 -3.47 -8.73
CA HIS A 186 13.24 -4.38 -7.65
C HIS A 186 14.49 -4.82 -6.88
N LYS A 187 14.42 -4.77 -5.56
CA LYS A 187 15.46 -5.30 -4.65
C LYS A 187 14.82 -6.12 -3.55
N VAL A 188 15.49 -7.17 -3.10
CA VAL A 188 15.12 -7.89 -1.89
C VAL A 188 15.63 -7.09 -0.68
N LYS A 189 14.73 -6.69 0.20
CA LYS A 189 15.03 -5.93 1.43
C LYS A 189 14.17 -6.40 2.58
N SER A 190 14.73 -6.33 3.78
CA SER A 190 13.97 -6.52 5.00
C SER A 190 13.22 -5.23 5.34
N GLN A 191 11.91 -5.30 5.46
CA GLN A 191 11.02 -4.16 5.65
C GLN A 191 10.06 -4.36 6.82
N TRP A 192 9.79 -3.29 7.54
CA TRP A 192 8.68 -3.25 8.47
C TRP A 192 7.37 -3.05 7.74
N MET A 193 6.39 -3.84 8.13
CA MET A 193 5.06 -3.86 7.54
C MET A 193 3.99 -3.81 8.63
N LEU A 194 2.86 -3.19 8.29
CA LEU A 194 1.63 -3.26 9.08
C LEU A 194 0.63 -4.17 8.40
N LYS A 195 0.08 -5.13 9.16
CA LYS A 195 -0.96 -6.08 8.71
C LYS A 195 -2.32 -5.41 8.59
N ILE A 196 -2.43 -4.42 7.71
CA ILE A 196 -3.72 -3.76 7.45
C ILE A 196 -4.75 -4.70 6.83
N THR A 197 -4.28 -5.79 6.20
CA THR A 197 -5.15 -6.82 5.61
C THR A 197 -6.01 -7.56 6.65
N GLU A 198 -5.59 -7.64 7.91
CA GLU A 198 -6.39 -8.21 9.02
C GLU A 198 -7.70 -7.44 9.25
N TYR A 199 -7.75 -6.18 8.83
CA TYR A 199 -8.92 -5.32 8.94
C TYR A 199 -9.70 -5.16 7.63
N ALA A 200 -9.30 -5.83 6.55
CA ALA A 200 -9.86 -5.63 5.22
C ALA A 200 -11.40 -5.80 5.19
N GLN A 201 -11.95 -6.87 5.80
CA GLN A 201 -13.39 -7.08 5.86
C GLN A 201 -14.08 -6.02 6.74
N ARG A 202 -13.52 -5.77 7.92
CA ARG A 202 -14.07 -4.78 8.85
C ARG A 202 -14.09 -3.37 8.26
N LEU A 203 -13.07 -3.00 7.50
CA LEU A 203 -13.04 -1.70 6.81
C LEU A 203 -14.17 -1.55 5.78
N ILE A 204 -14.62 -2.66 5.17
CA ILE A 204 -15.79 -2.66 4.28
C ILE A 204 -17.08 -2.52 5.09
N ASP A 205 -17.23 -3.34 6.14
CA ASP A 205 -18.45 -3.41 6.95
C ASP A 205 -18.69 -2.09 7.72
N ASP A 206 -17.64 -1.51 8.28
CA ASP A 206 -17.70 -0.26 9.05
C ASP A 206 -18.00 0.98 8.17
N LEU A 207 -17.97 0.88 6.83
CA LEU A 207 -18.41 1.96 5.95
C LEU A 207 -19.90 2.30 6.09
N ASP A 208 -20.69 1.37 6.62
CA ASP A 208 -22.10 1.61 6.89
C ASP A 208 -22.33 2.44 8.16
N LEU A 209 -21.31 2.55 9.03
CA LEU A 209 -21.33 3.33 10.26
C LEU A 209 -21.03 4.82 10.04
N VAL A 210 -20.54 5.20 8.87
CA VAL A 210 -20.08 6.56 8.58
C VAL A 210 -20.94 7.22 7.48
N ASP A 211 -21.21 8.51 7.67
CA ASP A 211 -21.94 9.34 6.72
C ASP A 211 -20.99 9.90 5.65
N TYR A 212 -20.38 8.99 4.88
CA TYR A 212 -19.53 9.36 3.76
C TYR A 212 -20.31 9.43 2.46
N PRO A 213 -19.92 10.32 1.53
CA PRO A 213 -20.46 10.30 0.16
C PRO A 213 -20.28 8.92 -0.49
N GLU A 214 -21.31 8.44 -1.20
CA GLU A 214 -21.27 7.11 -1.85
C GLU A 214 -20.05 6.90 -2.75
N ARG A 215 -19.60 7.96 -3.42
CA ARG A 215 -18.36 7.91 -4.22
C ARG A 215 -17.15 7.49 -3.38
N VAL A 216 -17.03 8.01 -2.15
CA VAL A 216 -15.91 7.69 -1.26
C VAL A 216 -16.02 6.24 -0.78
N LYS A 217 -17.22 5.79 -0.38
CA LYS A 217 -17.46 4.41 0.01
C LYS A 217 -17.11 3.43 -1.11
N THR A 218 -17.54 3.73 -2.33
CA THR A 218 -17.24 2.92 -3.53
C THR A 218 -15.74 2.85 -3.80
N GLN A 219 -15.04 3.99 -3.73
CA GLN A 219 -13.59 4.03 -3.93
C GLN A 219 -12.84 3.18 -2.89
N GLN A 220 -13.23 3.25 -1.61
CA GLN A 220 -12.62 2.45 -0.55
C GLN A 220 -12.91 0.95 -0.74
N LYS A 221 -14.15 0.56 -1.05
CA LYS A 221 -14.50 -0.83 -1.37
C LYS A 221 -13.69 -1.37 -2.55
N ASN A 222 -13.52 -0.59 -3.61
CA ASN A 222 -12.73 -0.96 -4.78
C ASN A 222 -11.24 -1.08 -4.47
N TRP A 223 -10.71 -0.21 -3.60
CA TRP A 223 -9.32 -0.26 -3.13
C TRP A 223 -9.04 -1.52 -2.30
N ILE A 224 -9.92 -1.83 -1.36
CA ILE A 224 -9.84 -3.06 -0.57
C ILE A 224 -10.01 -4.28 -1.47
N GLY A 225 -10.90 -4.21 -2.46
CA GLY A 225 -11.04 -5.17 -3.54
C GLY A 225 -11.37 -6.58 -3.06
N ARG A 226 -12.42 -6.71 -2.20
CA ARG A 226 -12.92 -8.01 -1.76
C ARG A 226 -13.43 -8.83 -2.93
N SER A 227 -12.97 -10.05 -3.05
CA SER A 227 -13.44 -11.02 -4.01
C SER A 227 -13.76 -12.36 -3.33
N THR A 228 -14.80 -13.03 -3.81
CA THR A 228 -15.16 -14.38 -3.39
C THR A 228 -14.89 -15.35 -4.52
N GLY A 229 -14.32 -16.48 -4.19
CA GLY A 229 -13.96 -17.51 -5.15
C GLY A 229 -13.61 -18.80 -4.46
N ALA A 230 -12.75 -19.58 -5.08
CA ALA A 230 -12.21 -20.82 -4.53
C ALA A 230 -10.69 -20.92 -4.76
N GLU A 231 -10.00 -21.51 -3.81
CA GLU A 231 -8.68 -22.11 -4.04
C GLU A 231 -8.87 -23.51 -4.58
N VAL A 232 -8.11 -23.86 -5.62
CA VAL A 232 -8.21 -25.15 -6.31
C VAL A 232 -6.81 -25.71 -6.52
N ASP A 233 -6.62 -26.96 -6.16
CA ASP A 233 -5.38 -27.69 -6.31
C ASP A 233 -5.36 -28.45 -7.64
N PHE A 234 -4.31 -28.18 -8.41
CA PHE A 234 -3.97 -28.93 -9.63
C PHE A 234 -2.75 -29.80 -9.35
N ASP A 235 -2.86 -31.10 -9.51
CA ASP A 235 -1.70 -31.96 -9.50
C ASP A 235 -0.82 -31.65 -10.71
N THR A 236 0.50 -31.85 -10.56
CA THR A 236 1.45 -31.67 -11.67
C THR A 236 2.16 -32.96 -12.02
N THR A 237 2.63 -33.07 -13.25
CA THR A 237 3.46 -34.22 -13.67
C THR A 237 4.81 -34.28 -12.94
N ALA A 238 5.18 -33.20 -12.25
CA ALA A 238 6.35 -33.16 -11.37
C ALA A 238 6.09 -33.79 -9.99
N GLY A 239 4.84 -34.13 -9.66
CA GLY A 239 4.45 -34.70 -8.37
C GLY A 239 4.12 -33.66 -7.28
N ASP A 240 4.03 -32.40 -7.64
CA ASP A 240 3.63 -31.29 -6.74
C ASP A 240 2.18 -30.88 -7.00
N LYS A 241 1.60 -30.14 -6.05
CA LYS A 241 0.32 -29.48 -6.22
C LYS A 241 0.53 -28.00 -6.51
N LEU A 242 -0.11 -27.49 -7.55
CA LEU A 242 -0.16 -26.08 -7.89
C LEU A 242 -1.54 -25.54 -7.51
N THR A 243 -1.61 -24.75 -6.44
CA THR A 243 -2.86 -24.16 -5.97
C THR A 243 -3.11 -22.84 -6.70
N VAL A 244 -4.32 -22.62 -7.19
CA VAL A 244 -4.76 -21.37 -7.81
C VAL A 244 -5.96 -20.80 -7.08
N TYR A 245 -6.05 -19.46 -7.04
CA TYR A 245 -7.28 -18.77 -6.64
C TYR A 245 -8.05 -18.31 -7.87
N THR A 246 -9.34 -18.59 -7.91
CA THR A 246 -10.23 -18.15 -8.98
C THR A 246 -11.56 -17.61 -8.45
N THR A 247 -12.05 -16.52 -9.02
CA THR A 247 -13.42 -16.01 -8.80
C THR A 247 -14.46 -16.73 -9.66
N ARG A 248 -13.98 -17.60 -10.58
CA ARG A 248 -14.79 -18.33 -11.53
C ARG A 248 -14.54 -19.85 -11.44
N PRO A 249 -14.77 -20.48 -10.26
CA PRO A 249 -14.61 -21.93 -10.14
C PRO A 249 -15.59 -22.72 -11.05
N ASP A 250 -16.70 -22.14 -11.42
CA ASP A 250 -17.67 -22.66 -12.37
C ASP A 250 -17.06 -22.98 -13.74
N THR A 251 -16.01 -22.26 -14.16
CA THR A 251 -15.39 -22.44 -15.46
C THR A 251 -14.21 -23.43 -15.50
N LEU A 252 -13.93 -24.15 -14.42
CA LEU A 252 -12.82 -25.11 -14.29
C LEU A 252 -12.75 -26.16 -15.41
N TYR A 253 -13.89 -26.62 -15.92
CA TYR A 253 -13.94 -27.55 -17.05
C TYR A 253 -13.36 -26.97 -18.35
N GLY A 254 -13.36 -25.65 -18.47
CA GLY A 254 -12.81 -24.89 -19.59
C GLY A 254 -11.36 -24.44 -19.41
N ALA A 255 -10.71 -24.80 -18.29
CA ALA A 255 -9.31 -24.49 -18.07
C ALA A 255 -8.43 -25.34 -18.99
N THR A 256 -7.74 -24.70 -19.94
CA THR A 256 -6.96 -25.36 -20.98
C THR A 256 -5.45 -25.15 -20.85
N TYR A 257 -5.02 -24.25 -20.00
CA TYR A 257 -3.62 -24.05 -19.62
C TYR A 257 -3.53 -23.36 -18.26
N MET A 258 -2.33 -23.34 -17.71
CA MET A 258 -2.02 -22.62 -16.48
C MET A 258 -0.90 -21.63 -16.73
N VAL A 259 -0.87 -20.56 -15.92
CA VAL A 259 0.22 -19.59 -15.96
C VAL A 259 0.73 -19.38 -14.54
N VAL A 260 2.04 -19.41 -14.41
CA VAL A 260 2.73 -19.05 -13.16
C VAL A 260 3.55 -17.79 -13.35
N SER A 261 3.74 -17.04 -12.27
CA SER A 261 4.62 -15.87 -12.25
C SER A 261 6.06 -16.28 -12.58
N PRO A 262 6.85 -15.42 -13.22
CA PRO A 262 8.27 -15.67 -13.45
C PRO A 262 9.08 -15.88 -12.15
N GLU A 263 8.60 -15.37 -11.03
CA GLU A 263 9.22 -15.49 -9.70
C GLU A 263 8.66 -16.65 -8.88
N HIS A 264 7.82 -17.52 -9.46
CA HIS A 264 7.19 -18.61 -8.73
C HIS A 264 8.23 -19.63 -8.22
N PRO A 265 8.23 -19.98 -6.91
CA PRO A 265 9.28 -20.83 -6.32
C PRO A 265 9.39 -22.23 -6.93
N TYR A 266 8.32 -22.73 -7.57
CA TYR A 266 8.36 -24.03 -8.22
C TYR A 266 9.23 -24.06 -9.48
N LEU A 267 9.53 -22.92 -10.10
CA LEU A 267 10.45 -22.89 -11.24
C LEU A 267 11.86 -23.32 -10.85
N GLU A 268 12.31 -22.92 -9.67
CA GLU A 268 13.58 -23.38 -9.10
C GLU A 268 13.49 -24.86 -8.68
N LYS A 269 12.40 -25.25 -8.03
CA LYS A 269 12.16 -26.64 -7.58
C LYS A 269 12.11 -27.63 -8.74
N TRP A 270 11.61 -27.21 -9.91
CA TRP A 270 11.48 -28.04 -11.11
C TRP A 270 12.66 -27.93 -12.08
N ALA A 271 13.72 -27.21 -11.71
CA ALA A 271 14.84 -26.90 -12.62
C ALA A 271 15.46 -28.15 -13.27
N ASP A 272 15.54 -29.26 -12.55
CA ASP A 272 16.04 -30.56 -13.02
C ASP A 272 15.09 -31.30 -13.95
N LYS A 273 13.80 -30.95 -13.98
CA LYS A 273 12.75 -31.54 -14.83
C LYS A 273 12.44 -30.69 -16.05
N LEU A 274 12.85 -29.42 -16.05
CA LEU A 274 12.59 -28.49 -17.14
C LEU A 274 13.61 -28.66 -18.28
N GLN A 275 13.12 -28.91 -19.50
CA GLN A 275 13.95 -29.13 -20.68
C GLN A 275 14.43 -27.85 -21.35
N ASN A 276 13.76 -26.69 -21.06
CA ASN A 276 14.07 -25.38 -21.64
C ASN A 276 14.42 -24.34 -20.55
N LEU A 277 15.20 -24.75 -19.56
CA LEU A 277 15.55 -23.91 -18.39
C LEU A 277 16.22 -22.58 -18.77
N GLU A 278 17.08 -22.55 -19.80
CA GLU A 278 17.76 -21.35 -20.26
C GLU A 278 16.78 -20.31 -20.85
N GLU A 279 15.78 -20.76 -21.59
CA GLU A 279 14.71 -19.90 -22.13
C GLU A 279 13.87 -19.29 -20.99
N ILE A 280 13.57 -20.11 -19.96
CA ILE A 280 12.83 -19.68 -18.77
C ILE A 280 13.62 -18.60 -18.01
N LYS A 281 14.92 -18.81 -17.77
CA LYS A 281 15.79 -17.83 -17.10
C LYS A 281 15.87 -16.51 -17.87
N ALA A 282 16.04 -16.58 -19.19
CA ALA A 282 16.05 -15.38 -20.03
C ALA A 282 14.75 -14.59 -19.92
N TYR A 283 13.60 -15.30 -19.86
CA TYR A 283 12.31 -14.63 -19.66
C TYR A 283 12.16 -14.05 -18.24
N GLN A 284 12.66 -14.75 -17.22
CA GLN A 284 12.69 -14.23 -15.83
C GLN A 284 13.49 -12.92 -15.75
N GLU A 285 14.66 -12.85 -16.37
CA GLU A 285 15.48 -11.65 -16.44
C GLU A 285 14.78 -10.49 -17.17
N GLN A 286 14.06 -10.80 -18.25
CA GLN A 286 13.27 -9.79 -18.97
C GLN A 286 12.10 -9.28 -18.11
N ALA A 287 11.39 -10.17 -17.45
CA ALA A 287 10.26 -9.82 -16.58
C ALA A 287 10.69 -8.99 -15.36
N ALA A 288 11.85 -9.31 -14.78
CA ALA A 288 12.42 -8.60 -13.63
C ALA A 288 12.74 -7.12 -13.90
N ARG A 289 12.85 -6.72 -15.17
CA ARG A 289 13.09 -5.31 -15.58
C ARG A 289 11.81 -4.49 -15.66
N LYS A 290 10.63 -5.12 -15.54
CA LYS A 290 9.33 -4.47 -15.63
C LYS A 290 8.73 -4.29 -14.25
N SER A 291 8.14 -3.14 -13.99
CA SER A 291 7.33 -2.89 -12.79
C SER A 291 6.02 -3.69 -12.83
N ASP A 292 5.41 -3.94 -11.67
CA ASP A 292 4.10 -4.61 -11.58
C ASP A 292 3.03 -3.88 -12.41
N PHE A 293 3.08 -2.55 -12.47
CA PHE A 293 2.17 -1.74 -13.28
C PHE A 293 2.36 -1.97 -14.78
N GLU A 294 3.60 -1.98 -15.26
CA GLU A 294 3.89 -2.27 -16.67
C GLU A 294 3.45 -3.67 -17.06
N ARG A 295 3.60 -4.64 -16.15
CA ARG A 295 3.22 -6.04 -16.36
C ARG A 295 1.71 -6.22 -16.44
N THR A 296 0.91 -5.48 -15.66
CA THR A 296 -0.55 -5.69 -15.57
C THR A 296 -1.38 -4.72 -16.38
N GLU A 297 -0.99 -3.45 -16.46
CA GLU A 297 -1.82 -2.38 -17.03
C GLU A 297 -1.32 -1.89 -18.40
N VAL A 298 0.00 -1.85 -18.62
CA VAL A 298 0.59 -1.25 -19.83
C VAL A 298 0.82 -2.28 -20.93
N ALA A 299 1.08 -3.53 -20.59
CA ALA A 299 1.43 -4.57 -21.55
C ALA A 299 0.26 -4.93 -22.48
N LYS A 300 0.28 -4.36 -23.70
CA LYS A 300 -0.69 -4.68 -24.75
C LYS A 300 -0.42 -6.07 -25.38
N GLU A 301 0.82 -6.49 -25.41
CA GLU A 301 1.22 -7.77 -26.01
C GLU A 301 1.41 -8.84 -24.93
N LYS A 302 0.71 -9.96 -25.09
CA LYS A 302 0.86 -11.12 -24.18
C LYS A 302 2.11 -11.90 -24.55
N THR A 303 3.05 -11.98 -23.59
CA THR A 303 4.28 -12.76 -23.72
C THR A 303 4.30 -13.89 -22.72
N GLY A 304 5.03 -14.95 -23.00
CA GLY A 304 5.18 -16.09 -22.10
C GLY A 304 6.03 -17.18 -22.70
N VAL A 305 6.51 -18.08 -21.83
CA VAL A 305 7.29 -19.26 -22.22
C VAL A 305 6.60 -20.50 -21.67
N LYS A 306 6.39 -21.50 -22.52
CA LYS A 306 5.85 -22.79 -22.09
C LYS A 306 6.90 -23.58 -21.32
N LEU A 307 6.52 -24.15 -20.19
CA LEU A 307 7.38 -25.10 -19.48
C LEU A 307 7.42 -26.42 -20.24
N GLN A 308 8.60 -26.88 -20.61
CA GLN A 308 8.79 -28.17 -21.25
C GLN A 308 9.23 -29.20 -20.20
N GLY A 309 8.50 -30.31 -20.08
CA GLY A 309 8.78 -31.39 -19.12
C GLY A 309 7.90 -31.37 -17.87
N VAL A 310 7.14 -30.28 -17.62
CA VAL A 310 6.19 -30.18 -16.50
C VAL A 310 4.86 -29.64 -17.01
N SER A 311 3.77 -30.28 -16.63
CA SER A 311 2.39 -29.94 -16.97
C SER A 311 1.51 -30.02 -15.72
N ALA A 312 0.34 -29.41 -15.75
CA ALA A 312 -0.69 -29.57 -14.74
C ALA A 312 -1.78 -30.51 -15.17
N ILE A 313 -2.48 -31.11 -14.22
CA ILE A 313 -3.60 -31.99 -14.44
C ILE A 313 -4.87 -31.30 -13.98
N ASN A 314 -5.81 -31.07 -14.90
CA ASN A 314 -7.09 -30.45 -14.54
C ASN A 314 -7.87 -31.41 -13.61
N PRO A 315 -8.22 -31.00 -12.37
CA PRO A 315 -8.76 -31.92 -11.37
C PRO A 315 -10.17 -32.44 -11.68
N LEU A 316 -10.90 -31.79 -12.61
CA LEU A 316 -12.25 -32.21 -12.99
C LEU A 316 -12.29 -33.07 -14.24
N THR A 317 -11.39 -32.86 -15.18
CA THR A 317 -11.38 -33.54 -16.47
C THR A 317 -10.30 -34.62 -16.55
N GLY A 318 -9.32 -34.60 -15.66
CA GLY A 318 -8.13 -35.47 -15.72
C GLY A 318 -7.19 -35.17 -16.89
N ARG A 319 -7.45 -34.10 -17.65
CA ARG A 319 -6.63 -33.73 -18.81
C ARG A 319 -5.33 -33.07 -18.33
N GLU A 320 -4.25 -33.46 -18.99
CA GLU A 320 -2.97 -32.79 -18.88
C GLU A 320 -3.04 -31.48 -19.66
N ILE A 321 -2.70 -30.37 -19.02
CA ILE A 321 -2.71 -29.01 -19.57
C ILE A 321 -1.33 -28.34 -19.39
N PRO A 322 -0.84 -27.56 -20.38
CA PRO A 322 0.46 -26.94 -20.31
C PRO A 322 0.51 -25.87 -19.26
N ILE A 323 1.70 -25.68 -18.67
CA ILE A 323 2.02 -24.56 -17.80
C ILE A 323 2.91 -23.58 -18.55
N PHE A 324 2.60 -22.30 -18.46
CA PHE A 324 3.41 -21.21 -18.99
C PHE A 324 3.95 -20.34 -17.84
N ILE A 325 5.06 -19.68 -18.05
CA ILE A 325 5.43 -18.50 -17.29
C ILE A 325 5.01 -17.28 -18.09
N SER A 326 4.46 -16.27 -17.41
CA SER A 326 4.13 -14.99 -18.04
C SER A 326 4.17 -13.85 -17.02
N ASP A 327 4.60 -12.69 -17.48
CA ASP A 327 4.82 -11.52 -16.67
C ASP A 327 3.53 -10.82 -16.16
N TYR A 328 2.35 -11.14 -16.75
CA TYR A 328 1.09 -10.60 -16.25
C TYR A 328 0.57 -11.31 -14.97
N VAL A 329 1.19 -12.42 -14.56
CA VAL A 329 0.92 -13.08 -13.27
C VAL A 329 1.93 -12.61 -12.24
N LEU A 330 1.45 -12.13 -11.10
CA LEU A 330 2.29 -11.62 -10.02
C LEU A 330 2.35 -12.61 -8.86
N VAL A 331 3.54 -12.89 -8.35
CA VAL A 331 3.72 -13.72 -7.14
C VAL A 331 3.15 -13.04 -5.89
N SER A 332 3.02 -11.72 -5.92
CA SER A 332 2.48 -10.91 -4.83
C SER A 332 0.95 -10.93 -4.75
N TYR A 333 0.25 -11.50 -5.72
CA TYR A 333 -1.21 -11.59 -5.75
C TYR A 333 -1.69 -13.03 -5.84
N GLY A 334 -2.52 -13.45 -4.88
CA GLY A 334 -3.00 -14.82 -4.79
C GLY A 334 -1.89 -15.83 -4.51
N THR A 335 -1.83 -16.88 -5.29
CA THR A 335 -0.84 -17.96 -5.16
C THR A 335 0.36 -17.80 -6.10
N GLY A 336 0.39 -16.74 -6.92
CA GLY A 336 1.39 -16.61 -8.00
C GLY A 336 1.15 -17.54 -9.18
N ALA A 337 0.00 -18.22 -9.22
CA ALA A 337 -0.45 -19.10 -10.28
C ALA A 337 -1.92 -18.87 -10.62
N ILE A 338 -2.28 -19.00 -11.87
CA ILE A 338 -3.68 -18.91 -12.34
C ILE A 338 -4.00 -20.08 -13.26
N MET A 339 -5.25 -20.51 -13.25
CA MET A 339 -5.84 -21.28 -14.35
C MET A 339 -6.32 -20.31 -15.42
N ALA A 340 -6.23 -20.68 -16.66
CA ALA A 340 -6.66 -19.89 -17.79
C ALA A 340 -7.84 -20.52 -18.50
N VAL A 341 -8.89 -19.72 -18.73
CA VAL A 341 -10.13 -20.13 -19.36
C VAL A 341 -10.41 -19.26 -20.60
N PRO A 342 -9.80 -19.57 -21.75
CA PRO A 342 -9.85 -18.72 -22.94
C PRO A 342 -11.24 -18.38 -23.44
N ALA A 343 -12.21 -19.27 -23.27
CA ALA A 343 -13.57 -19.00 -23.72
C ALA A 343 -14.26 -17.86 -22.97
N HIS A 344 -13.82 -17.52 -21.73
CA HIS A 344 -14.54 -16.61 -20.82
C HIS A 344 -13.66 -15.54 -20.18
N ASP A 345 -12.42 -15.37 -20.61
CA ASP A 345 -11.52 -14.26 -20.24
C ASP A 345 -10.81 -13.74 -21.48
N THR A 346 -10.88 -12.42 -21.71
CA THR A 346 -10.32 -11.81 -22.93
C THR A 346 -8.79 -11.96 -22.98
N ARG A 347 -8.10 -11.84 -21.84
CA ARG A 347 -6.63 -12.00 -21.80
C ARG A 347 -6.22 -13.44 -22.10
N ASP A 348 -6.96 -14.38 -21.55
CA ASP A 348 -6.70 -15.79 -21.78
C ASP A 348 -7.01 -16.18 -23.21
N TRP A 349 -8.05 -15.59 -23.83
CA TRP A 349 -8.39 -15.80 -25.22
C TRP A 349 -7.30 -15.30 -26.17
N GLU A 350 -6.83 -14.06 -25.96
CA GLU A 350 -5.72 -13.48 -26.75
C GLU A 350 -4.44 -14.33 -26.63
N PHE A 351 -4.12 -14.78 -25.42
CA PHE A 351 -2.97 -15.66 -25.17
C PHE A 351 -3.15 -17.01 -25.87
N ALA A 352 -4.32 -17.63 -25.73
CA ALA A 352 -4.61 -18.91 -26.37
C ALA A 352 -4.55 -18.83 -27.91
N LYS A 353 -5.08 -17.75 -28.52
CA LYS A 353 -4.95 -17.52 -29.97
C LYS A 353 -3.48 -17.37 -30.38
N LYS A 354 -2.67 -16.63 -29.62
CA LYS A 354 -1.25 -16.43 -29.92
C LYS A 354 -0.46 -17.73 -29.86
N PHE A 355 -0.74 -18.59 -28.87
CA PHE A 355 0.01 -19.82 -28.63
C PHE A 355 -0.66 -21.08 -29.20
N GLY A 356 -1.77 -20.94 -29.93
CA GLY A 356 -2.49 -22.06 -30.56
C GLY A 356 -3.09 -23.05 -29.56
N LEU A 357 -3.57 -22.56 -28.42
CA LEU A 357 -4.15 -23.35 -27.33
C LEU A 357 -5.65 -23.60 -27.52
N PRO A 358 -6.22 -24.69 -27.00
CA PRO A 358 -7.65 -24.99 -27.12
C PRO A 358 -8.50 -23.91 -26.40
N ILE A 359 -9.65 -23.60 -27.01
CA ILE A 359 -10.69 -22.73 -26.44
C ILE A 359 -11.95 -23.59 -26.28
N ILE A 360 -12.41 -23.77 -25.04
CA ILE A 360 -13.55 -24.65 -24.72
C ILE A 360 -14.66 -23.79 -24.08
N GLU A 361 -15.78 -23.65 -24.80
CA GLU A 361 -16.97 -22.97 -24.26
C GLU A 361 -17.55 -23.80 -23.10
N VAL A 362 -17.70 -23.16 -21.92
CA VAL A 362 -18.32 -23.76 -20.73
C VAL A 362 -19.50 -22.97 -20.20
N VAL A 363 -19.69 -21.75 -20.68
CA VAL A 363 -20.90 -20.92 -20.48
C VAL A 363 -21.46 -20.57 -21.84
N LYS A 364 -22.67 -20.97 -22.13
CA LYS A 364 -23.33 -20.75 -23.42
C LYS A 364 -23.74 -19.26 -23.56
N GLY A 365 -23.42 -18.64 -24.69
CA GLY A 365 -23.91 -17.30 -24.94
C GLY A 365 -23.16 -16.45 -25.97
N GLY A 366 -21.98 -16.88 -26.44
CA GLY A 366 -21.17 -16.15 -27.41
C GLY A 366 -20.59 -17.00 -28.51
N ASP A 367 -19.84 -16.41 -29.43
CA ASP A 367 -19.05 -17.07 -30.45
C ASP A 367 -17.57 -17.07 -30.01
N VAL A 368 -17.19 -18.05 -29.21
CA VAL A 368 -15.85 -18.13 -28.61
C VAL A 368 -14.72 -18.30 -29.63
N GLU A 369 -15.06 -18.61 -30.89
CA GLU A 369 -14.09 -18.61 -31.98
C GLU A 369 -13.67 -17.20 -32.40
N LYS A 370 -14.55 -16.21 -32.22
CA LYS A 370 -14.30 -14.82 -32.59
C LYS A 370 -13.77 -13.97 -31.44
N GLU A 371 -14.32 -14.17 -30.23
CA GLU A 371 -13.96 -13.42 -29.03
C GLU A 371 -14.33 -14.20 -27.78
N ALA A 372 -13.73 -13.83 -26.63
CA ALA A 372 -14.13 -14.37 -25.34
C ALA A 372 -15.54 -13.93 -24.96
N PHE A 373 -16.38 -14.87 -24.53
CA PHE A 373 -17.69 -14.56 -23.96
C PHE A 373 -17.54 -14.23 -22.46
N THR A 374 -17.51 -12.94 -22.14
CA THR A 374 -17.25 -12.43 -20.76
C THR A 374 -18.52 -12.09 -19.98
N ASP A 375 -19.69 -12.00 -20.64
CA ASP A 375 -20.99 -11.82 -19.96
C ASP A 375 -21.46 -13.15 -19.38
N CYS A 376 -20.89 -13.49 -18.23
CA CYS A 376 -21.05 -14.80 -17.61
C CYS A 376 -22.01 -14.80 -16.42
N GLU A 377 -22.74 -13.71 -16.17
CA GLU A 377 -23.68 -13.66 -15.03
C GLU A 377 -25.01 -14.34 -15.35
N THR A 378 -25.43 -14.31 -16.62
CA THR A 378 -26.72 -14.81 -17.10
C THR A 378 -26.66 -16.10 -17.89
N GLY A 379 -25.47 -16.64 -18.14
CA GLY A 379 -25.26 -17.83 -18.97
C GLY A 379 -25.68 -19.14 -18.32
N ILE A 380 -25.85 -20.16 -19.14
CA ILE A 380 -26.09 -21.56 -18.72
C ILE A 380 -24.84 -22.38 -19.00
N MET A 381 -24.48 -23.23 -18.05
CA MET A 381 -23.31 -24.09 -18.15
C MET A 381 -23.48 -25.16 -19.22
N VAL A 382 -22.44 -25.36 -20.04
CA VAL A 382 -22.34 -26.39 -21.07
C VAL A 382 -20.92 -27.01 -21.03
N ASN A 383 -20.75 -28.22 -21.54
CA ASN A 383 -19.46 -28.93 -21.56
C ASN A 383 -18.76 -29.00 -20.19
N SER A 384 -19.54 -28.97 -19.12
CA SER A 384 -19.08 -28.81 -17.73
C SER A 384 -19.53 -29.97 -16.81
N GLY A 385 -19.85 -31.12 -17.38
CA GLY A 385 -20.15 -32.34 -16.64
C GLY A 385 -21.25 -32.15 -15.59
N ILE A 386 -20.92 -32.23 -14.32
CA ILE A 386 -21.89 -32.09 -13.21
C ILE A 386 -22.56 -30.71 -13.11
N LEU A 387 -22.10 -29.72 -13.87
CA LEU A 387 -22.62 -28.39 -13.92
C LEU A 387 -23.52 -28.10 -15.13
N ASP A 388 -23.58 -29.00 -16.11
CA ASP A 388 -24.34 -28.79 -17.34
C ASP A 388 -25.80 -28.48 -17.06
N GLY A 389 -26.31 -27.42 -17.68
CA GLY A 389 -27.67 -26.93 -17.54
C GLY A 389 -27.94 -26.05 -16.31
N LEU A 390 -26.99 -25.91 -15.40
CA LEU A 390 -27.11 -24.98 -14.27
C LEU A 390 -26.88 -23.51 -14.74
N THR A 391 -27.44 -22.59 -14.01
CA THR A 391 -27.02 -21.17 -14.09
C THR A 391 -25.62 -21.01 -13.52
N VAL A 392 -24.92 -19.94 -13.91
CA VAL A 392 -23.57 -19.63 -13.38
C VAL A 392 -23.55 -19.52 -11.86
N GLU A 393 -24.60 -18.93 -11.25
CA GLU A 393 -24.69 -18.80 -9.79
C GLU A 393 -24.82 -20.16 -9.10
N GLU A 394 -25.68 -21.04 -9.61
CA GLU A 394 -25.86 -22.40 -9.10
C GLU A 394 -24.57 -23.24 -9.30
N ALA A 395 -23.93 -23.08 -10.46
CA ALA A 395 -22.68 -23.75 -10.79
C ALA A 395 -21.54 -23.38 -9.83
N LYS A 396 -21.37 -22.09 -9.52
CA LYS A 396 -20.39 -21.63 -8.52
C LYS A 396 -20.60 -22.30 -7.15
N LYS A 397 -21.83 -22.37 -6.67
CA LYS A 397 -22.15 -23.02 -5.39
C LYS A 397 -21.87 -24.52 -5.47
N ARG A 398 -22.35 -25.18 -6.52
CA ARG A 398 -22.21 -26.63 -6.72
C ARG A 398 -20.76 -27.06 -6.85
N ILE A 399 -19.96 -26.34 -7.65
CA ILE A 399 -18.57 -26.72 -7.86
C ILE A 399 -17.73 -26.49 -6.60
N THR A 400 -17.95 -25.39 -5.86
CA THR A 400 -17.23 -25.13 -4.62
C THR A 400 -17.49 -26.25 -3.61
N GLN A 401 -18.75 -26.65 -3.42
CA GLN A 401 -19.10 -27.78 -2.56
C GLN A 401 -18.42 -29.09 -3.04
N TYR A 402 -18.41 -29.36 -4.35
CA TYR A 402 -17.75 -30.54 -4.92
C TYR A 402 -16.25 -30.56 -4.65
N LEU A 403 -15.58 -29.40 -4.81
CA LEU A 403 -14.15 -29.27 -4.54
C LEU A 403 -13.82 -29.58 -3.08
N GLU A 404 -14.64 -29.09 -2.15
CA GLU A 404 -14.52 -29.35 -0.71
C GLU A 404 -14.75 -30.83 -0.38
N GLU A 405 -15.83 -31.45 -0.91
CA GLU A 405 -16.13 -32.86 -0.75
C GLU A 405 -14.98 -33.78 -1.25
N LYS A 406 -14.29 -33.36 -2.29
CA LYS A 406 -13.16 -34.10 -2.86
C LYS A 406 -11.80 -33.79 -2.22
N GLY A 407 -11.72 -32.75 -1.38
CA GLY A 407 -10.47 -32.31 -0.77
C GLY A 407 -9.45 -31.74 -1.77
N ILE A 408 -9.94 -31.19 -2.89
CA ILE A 408 -9.13 -30.61 -3.99
C ILE A 408 -9.30 -29.10 -4.11
N GLY A 409 -10.01 -28.48 -3.17
CA GLY A 409 -10.19 -27.03 -3.11
C GLY A 409 -11.18 -26.64 -2.03
N HIS A 410 -11.34 -25.34 -1.80
CA HIS A 410 -12.26 -24.79 -0.82
C HIS A 410 -12.65 -23.35 -1.16
N ALA A 411 -13.78 -22.90 -0.59
CA ALA A 411 -14.20 -21.50 -0.70
C ALA A 411 -13.15 -20.56 -0.10
N LYS A 412 -12.89 -19.46 -0.77
CA LYS A 412 -11.92 -18.45 -0.31
C LYS A 412 -12.40 -17.05 -0.57
N VAL A 413 -12.25 -16.19 0.42
CA VAL A 413 -12.34 -14.74 0.26
C VAL A 413 -10.94 -14.19 0.14
N ASN A 414 -10.71 -13.35 -0.86
CA ASN A 414 -9.44 -12.69 -1.08
C ASN A 414 -9.62 -11.18 -1.19
N TYR A 415 -8.55 -10.42 -0.97
CA TYR A 415 -8.55 -8.96 -1.02
C TYR A 415 -7.40 -8.48 -1.91
N LYS A 416 -7.61 -7.38 -2.63
CA LYS A 416 -6.53 -6.68 -3.35
C LYS A 416 -5.63 -5.91 -2.40
N LEU A 417 -6.18 -5.45 -1.26
CA LEU A 417 -5.44 -4.76 -0.22
C LEU A 417 -4.23 -5.60 0.21
N ARG A 418 -3.09 -4.96 0.34
CA ARG A 418 -1.84 -5.57 0.81
C ARG A 418 -1.40 -4.94 2.11
N ASP A 419 -0.57 -5.64 2.87
CA ASP A 419 0.06 -5.07 4.05
C ASP A 419 0.91 -3.87 3.67
N TRP A 420 0.93 -2.89 4.54
CA TRP A 420 1.54 -1.60 4.26
C TRP A 420 3.02 -1.58 4.62
N VAL A 421 3.88 -1.26 3.62
CA VAL A 421 5.31 -1.00 3.77
C VAL A 421 5.50 0.45 4.18
N PHE A 422 5.70 0.71 5.47
CA PHE A 422 5.76 2.08 5.99
C PHE A 422 7.17 2.56 6.35
N SER A 423 8.13 1.66 6.60
CA SER A 423 9.49 2.05 6.97
C SER A 423 10.34 2.50 5.78
N ARG A 424 11.31 3.38 6.04
CA ARG A 424 12.25 3.89 5.05
C ARG A 424 13.67 3.90 5.60
N GLN A 425 14.65 3.69 4.72
CA GLN A 425 16.08 3.76 5.00
C GLN A 425 16.58 5.20 4.89
N ARG A 426 15.95 6.09 5.68
CA ARG A 426 16.22 7.53 5.65
C ARG A 426 16.35 8.07 7.07
N TYR A 427 17.05 9.19 7.22
CA TYR A 427 17.29 9.82 8.52
C TYR A 427 16.07 10.58 9.03
N TRP A 428 15.43 11.40 8.15
CA TRP A 428 14.38 12.33 8.57
C TRP A 428 13.01 11.65 8.65
N GLY A 429 12.80 10.95 9.76
CA GLY A 429 11.57 10.23 10.12
C GLY A 429 11.58 9.83 11.58
N GLU A 430 10.44 9.42 12.15
CA GLU A 430 10.38 8.92 13.52
C GLU A 430 11.19 7.63 13.64
N PRO A 431 12.09 7.52 14.61
CA PRO A 431 12.80 6.26 14.88
C PRO A 431 11.83 5.16 15.33
N ILE A 432 12.00 3.96 14.80
CA ILE A 432 11.20 2.80 15.21
C ILE A 432 11.71 2.30 16.58
N PRO A 433 10.86 2.25 17.61
CA PRO A 433 11.28 2.03 18.99
C PRO A 433 11.47 0.54 19.33
N VAL A 434 12.32 -0.16 18.58
CA VAL A 434 12.69 -1.56 18.82
C VAL A 434 14.20 -1.77 18.72
N VAL A 435 14.67 -2.83 19.33
CA VAL A 435 16.06 -3.28 19.22
C VAL A 435 16.11 -4.73 18.75
N TYR A 436 17.14 -5.09 18.00
CA TYR A 436 17.42 -6.47 17.64
C TYR A 436 18.49 -7.04 18.58
N CYS A 437 18.17 -8.15 19.22
CA CYS A 437 19.06 -8.91 20.06
C CYS A 437 19.21 -10.32 19.48
N GLU A 438 20.43 -10.81 19.31
CA GLU A 438 20.67 -12.15 18.75
C GLU A 438 20.00 -13.27 19.56
N LYS A 439 19.85 -13.09 20.88
CA LYS A 439 19.21 -14.06 21.77
C LYS A 439 17.69 -13.94 21.79
N CYS A 440 17.14 -12.71 21.70
CA CYS A 440 15.72 -12.43 21.93
C CYS A 440 14.94 -12.07 20.65
N GLY A 441 15.63 -11.86 19.53
CA GLY A 441 15.04 -11.32 18.30
C GLY A 441 14.71 -9.82 18.44
N TRP A 442 13.64 -9.38 17.78
CA TRP A 442 13.14 -8.02 17.89
C TRP A 442 12.45 -7.80 19.25
N VAL A 443 12.92 -6.82 20.00
CA VAL A 443 12.44 -6.48 21.34
C VAL A 443 11.98 -5.03 21.36
N PRO A 444 10.73 -4.74 21.80
CA PRO A 444 10.23 -3.38 21.90
C PRO A 444 10.93 -2.65 23.07
N LEU A 445 11.16 -1.35 22.91
CA LEU A 445 11.59 -0.50 24.00
C LEU A 445 10.49 -0.38 25.06
N PRO A 446 10.83 -0.20 26.33
CA PRO A 446 9.86 0.17 27.36
C PRO A 446 9.17 1.49 27.03
N GLU A 447 7.86 1.59 27.27
CA GLU A 447 7.09 2.82 27.00
C GLU A 447 7.63 4.03 27.78
N SER A 448 8.30 3.79 28.92
CA SER A 448 8.94 4.84 29.71
C SER A 448 10.19 5.46 29.06
N GLU A 449 10.74 4.81 28.04
CA GLU A 449 11.89 5.32 27.28
C GLU A 449 11.46 6.13 26.03
N LEU A 450 10.17 6.28 25.80
CA LEU A 450 9.68 7.11 24.70
C LEU A 450 9.68 8.61 25.08
N PRO A 451 10.03 9.50 24.18
CA PRO A 451 10.37 9.26 22.79
C PRO A 451 11.81 8.77 22.56
N LEU A 452 12.00 7.75 21.71
CA LEU A 452 13.31 7.51 21.12
C LEU A 452 13.60 8.61 20.11
N GLN A 453 14.65 9.38 20.34
CA GLN A 453 14.99 10.53 19.50
C GLN A 453 16.06 10.19 18.45
N LEU A 454 16.00 10.92 17.32
CA LEU A 454 17.06 10.89 16.33
C LEU A 454 18.36 11.44 16.94
N PRO A 455 19.53 10.83 16.63
CA PRO A 455 20.82 11.42 17.02
C PRO A 455 21.08 12.70 16.21
N GLU A 456 21.79 13.64 16.82
CA GLU A 456 22.36 14.75 16.07
C GLU A 456 23.52 14.26 15.19
N VAL A 457 23.54 14.68 13.92
CA VAL A 457 24.48 14.16 12.94
C VAL A 457 25.03 15.24 12.05
N GLU A 458 26.29 15.11 11.65
CA GLU A 458 26.93 15.99 10.67
C GLU A 458 26.57 15.61 9.24
N SER A 459 26.34 14.32 8.97
CA SER A 459 25.96 13.80 7.66
C SER A 459 24.88 12.73 7.78
N TYR A 460 23.90 12.77 6.88
CA TYR A 460 22.76 11.85 6.79
C TYR A 460 22.46 11.45 5.34
N GLU A 461 23.47 11.47 4.48
CA GLU A 461 23.30 11.09 3.07
C GLU A 461 22.89 9.63 2.93
N PRO A 462 21.95 9.33 2.03
CA PRO A 462 21.52 7.96 1.76
C PRO A 462 22.66 7.11 1.23
N THR A 463 22.72 5.87 1.68
CA THR A 463 23.77 4.92 1.30
C THR A 463 23.47 4.22 -0.02
N ASP A 464 24.50 3.84 -0.77
CA ASP A 464 24.36 3.12 -2.06
C ASP A 464 23.92 1.66 -1.88
N ASN A 465 24.25 1.05 -0.73
CA ASN A 465 23.87 -0.32 -0.40
C ASN A 465 22.42 -0.43 0.09
N GLY A 466 21.76 0.72 0.35
CA GLY A 466 20.39 0.80 0.82
C GLY A 466 20.21 0.51 2.31
N GLU A 467 21.26 0.65 3.09
CA GLU A 467 21.16 0.76 4.55
C GLU A 467 20.78 2.19 4.94
N SER A 468 20.12 2.35 6.07
CA SER A 468 19.83 3.67 6.61
C SER A 468 21.11 4.40 6.99
N PRO A 469 21.21 5.73 6.81
CA PRO A 469 22.30 6.52 7.35
C PRO A 469 22.52 6.30 8.85
N LEU A 470 21.45 6.04 9.60
CA LEU A 470 21.52 5.71 11.04
C LEU A 470 22.35 4.46 11.34
N ALA A 471 22.44 3.50 10.40
CA ALA A 471 23.20 2.26 10.62
C ALA A 471 24.70 2.50 10.82
N HIS A 472 25.22 3.62 10.34
CA HIS A 472 26.63 4.01 10.51
C HIS A 472 26.92 4.77 11.82
N MET A 473 25.89 5.11 12.58
CA MET A 473 26.00 5.85 13.86
C MET A 473 26.17 4.86 15.02
N THR A 474 27.35 4.27 15.12
CA THR A 474 27.65 3.15 16.04
C THR A 474 27.29 3.43 17.48
N ASP A 475 27.49 4.68 17.96
CA ASP A 475 27.21 5.08 19.34
C ASP A 475 25.69 5.13 19.62
N TRP A 476 24.89 5.44 18.61
CA TRP A 476 23.43 5.43 18.72
C TRP A 476 22.86 4.04 18.48
N VAL A 477 23.38 3.29 17.49
CA VAL A 477 22.88 1.95 17.10
C VAL A 477 23.11 0.93 18.21
N ASN A 478 24.33 0.89 18.78
CA ASN A 478 24.67 -0.12 19.77
C ASN A 478 24.03 0.21 21.12
N THR A 479 23.36 -0.76 21.70
CA THR A 479 22.61 -0.60 22.95
C THR A 479 22.51 -1.92 23.70
N THR A 480 21.77 -1.92 24.78
CA THR A 480 21.48 -3.13 25.56
C THR A 480 20.04 -3.58 25.31
N CYS A 481 19.83 -4.89 25.27
CA CYS A 481 18.52 -5.48 25.15
C CYS A 481 17.70 -5.24 26.43
N PRO A 482 16.53 -4.60 26.37
CA PRO A 482 15.72 -4.35 27.57
C PRO A 482 15.13 -5.63 28.19
N HIS A 483 15.13 -6.75 27.44
CA HIS A 483 14.62 -8.03 27.92
C HIS A 483 15.68 -8.87 28.65
N CYS A 484 16.89 -8.99 28.10
CA CYS A 484 17.91 -9.89 28.65
C CYS A 484 19.19 -9.18 29.13
N GLY A 485 19.32 -7.86 28.96
CA GLY A 485 20.51 -7.07 29.35
C GLY A 485 21.73 -7.29 28.46
N GLY A 486 21.66 -8.16 27.45
CA GLY A 486 22.75 -8.43 26.52
C GLY A 486 22.93 -7.37 25.45
N PRO A 487 23.98 -7.47 24.59
CA PRO A 487 24.16 -6.56 23.46
C PRO A 487 22.99 -6.60 22.51
N ALA A 488 22.61 -5.44 22.00
CA ALA A 488 21.56 -5.27 21.03
C ALA A 488 21.84 -4.09 20.10
N LYS A 489 21.12 -4.02 18.98
CA LYS A 489 21.20 -2.92 18.01
C LYS A 489 19.83 -2.29 17.84
N ARG A 490 19.77 -0.96 17.89
CA ARG A 490 18.54 -0.23 17.54
C ARG A 490 18.18 -0.46 16.08
N GLU A 491 16.86 -0.46 15.80
CA GLU A 491 16.38 -0.36 14.43
C GLU A 491 16.85 0.95 13.82
N THR A 492 17.23 0.90 12.55
CA THR A 492 17.79 2.04 11.83
C THR A 492 16.86 2.57 10.73
N ASP A 493 15.83 1.82 10.37
CA ASP A 493 14.76 2.34 9.55
C ASP A 493 13.92 3.33 10.34
N THR A 494 13.29 4.28 9.64
CA THR A 494 12.43 5.30 10.23
C THR A 494 11.01 5.25 9.63
N MET A 495 10.08 5.90 10.30
CA MET A 495 8.71 6.14 9.86
C MET A 495 8.62 7.60 9.39
N PRO A 496 8.90 7.93 8.13
CA PRO A 496 9.07 9.33 7.73
C PRO A 496 7.76 10.10 7.63
N GLN A 497 6.66 9.43 7.39
CA GLN A 497 5.32 10.01 7.30
C GLN A 497 4.27 8.92 7.13
N TRP A 498 2.99 9.28 7.39
CA TRP A 498 1.82 8.42 7.18
C TRP A 498 1.78 7.17 8.07
N ALA A 499 2.58 7.15 9.10
CA ALA A 499 2.58 6.07 10.08
C ALA A 499 1.74 6.45 11.32
#